data_6c790a0f009413db18e2598800186990
#
_entry.id   6c790a0f009413db18e2598800186990
#
_cell.length_a   1.000
_cell.length_b   1.000
_cell.length_c   1.000
_cell.angle_alpha   90.00
_cell.angle_beta   90.00
_cell.angle_gamma   90.00
#
_symmetry.space_group_name_H-M   'P 1'
#
loop_
_entity.id
_entity.type
_entity.pdbx_description
1 polymer ?
#
loop_
_entity_poly.entity_id
_entity_poly.type
_entity_poly.pdbx_seq_one_letter_code
_entity_poly.pdbx_strand_id
1 'polypeptide(L)'
;ISEKTSAQVNAILEQVVCDTKQGTGKNAYVAGYHVAGKTGTSEKVAQDAAGGKKEYIVSFVGYAPADNPQVVCLILMDTPSNETGIYISGGQMAAPVVGRILGEVLPYLGVQPRYSEAEEKYIDRAVPPLTGKTPEEAVKLLREAGLAARIEGTGDIVTGQLPGKGTVVASGTTVLVYT
;
A
#
# COMPACT_ATOMS: atom_id res chain seq x y z
N ILE A 1 -2.15 -29.91 1.86
CA ILE A 1 -2.04 -29.36 3.23
C ILE A 1 -3.42 -29.10 3.80
N SER A 2 -3.58 -29.09 5.14
CA SER A 2 -4.85 -28.76 5.79
C SER A 2 -5.17 -27.27 5.64
N GLU A 3 -6.47 -26.90 5.73
CA GLU A 3 -6.90 -25.50 5.76
C GLU A 3 -6.22 -24.71 6.88
N LYS A 4 -6.09 -25.32 8.06
CA LYS A 4 -5.40 -24.73 9.20
C LYS A 4 -3.94 -24.39 8.85
N THR A 5 -3.21 -25.32 8.23
CA THR A 5 -1.82 -25.10 7.82
C THR A 5 -1.74 -24.02 6.74
N SER A 6 -2.66 -24.04 5.77
CA SER A 6 -2.73 -23.02 4.72
C SER A 6 -2.94 -21.63 5.31
N ALA A 7 -3.90 -21.48 6.24
CA ALA A 7 -4.17 -20.20 6.91
C ALA A 7 -2.95 -19.69 7.69
N GLN A 8 -2.25 -20.57 8.40
CA GLN A 8 -1.03 -20.20 9.14
C GLN A 8 0.09 -19.73 8.19
N VAL A 9 0.30 -20.44 7.08
CA VAL A 9 1.30 -20.06 6.07
C VAL A 9 0.94 -18.72 5.43
N ASN A 10 -0.33 -18.51 5.08
CA ASN A 10 -0.81 -17.24 4.53
C ASN A 10 -0.53 -16.07 5.47
N ALA A 11 -0.84 -16.22 6.77
CA ALA A 11 -0.56 -15.18 7.76
C ALA A 11 0.94 -14.86 7.87
N ILE A 12 1.82 -15.87 7.80
CA ILE A 12 3.27 -15.67 7.79
C ILE A 12 3.72 -14.96 6.52
N LEU A 13 3.22 -15.36 5.36
CA LEU A 13 3.59 -14.74 4.07
C LEU A 13 3.05 -13.31 3.93
N GLU A 14 1.93 -13.00 4.55
CA GLU A 14 1.43 -11.63 4.67
C GLU A 14 2.39 -10.78 5.52
N GLN A 15 2.89 -11.29 6.65
CA GLN A 15 3.89 -10.57 7.47
C GLN A 15 5.20 -10.29 6.72
N VAL A 16 5.61 -11.15 5.79
CA VAL A 16 6.79 -10.90 4.93
C VAL A 16 6.66 -9.58 4.15
N VAL A 17 5.43 -9.17 3.84
CA VAL A 17 5.12 -7.94 3.08
C VAL A 17 4.65 -6.81 4.00
N CYS A 18 3.74 -7.08 4.93
CA CYS A 18 3.10 -6.06 5.76
C CYS A 18 4.02 -5.50 6.86
N ASP A 19 5.04 -6.25 7.30
CA ASP A 19 6.09 -5.69 8.15
C ASP A 19 6.98 -4.74 7.34
N THR A 20 6.57 -3.47 7.27
CA THR A 20 7.27 -2.42 6.51
C THR A 20 8.65 -2.07 7.07
N LYS A 21 9.01 -2.57 8.26
CA LYS A 21 10.34 -2.36 8.88
C LYS A 21 11.29 -3.50 8.53
N GLN A 22 10.91 -4.75 8.74
CA GLN A 22 11.78 -5.91 8.67
C GLN A 22 11.40 -6.91 7.58
N GLY A 23 10.18 -6.84 7.04
CA GLY A 23 9.71 -7.74 6.00
C GLY A 23 10.60 -7.74 4.76
N THR A 24 11.06 -8.91 4.34
CA THR A 24 11.91 -9.05 3.14
C THR A 24 11.18 -8.72 1.84
N GLY A 25 9.84 -8.78 1.86
CA GLY A 25 8.95 -8.44 0.75
C GLY A 25 8.26 -7.07 0.88
N LYS A 26 8.63 -6.24 1.85
CA LYS A 26 7.97 -4.96 2.17
C LYS A 26 7.81 -4.00 0.99
N ASN A 27 8.67 -4.10 -0.02
CA ASN A 27 8.57 -3.28 -1.23
C ASN A 27 7.43 -3.71 -2.18
N ALA A 28 6.75 -4.84 -1.88
CA ALA A 28 5.52 -5.25 -2.55
C ALA A 28 4.25 -4.83 -1.78
N TYR A 29 4.39 -4.07 -0.70
CA TYR A 29 3.27 -3.62 0.10
C TYR A 29 2.33 -2.70 -0.70
N VAL A 30 1.04 -2.99 -0.62
CA VAL A 30 -0.05 -2.17 -1.18
C VAL A 30 -1.10 -1.98 -0.09
N ALA A 31 -1.29 -0.76 0.36
CA ALA A 31 -2.20 -0.45 1.45
C ALA A 31 -3.62 -0.96 1.19
N GLY A 32 -4.21 -1.63 2.18
CA GLY A 32 -5.56 -2.18 2.13
C GLY A 32 -5.73 -3.49 1.35
N TYR A 33 -4.71 -3.97 0.62
CA TYR A 33 -4.86 -5.16 -0.23
C TYR A 33 -4.29 -6.45 0.34
N HIS A 34 -3.74 -6.42 1.55
CA HIS A 34 -3.26 -7.61 2.27
C HIS A 34 -2.38 -8.50 1.38
N VAL A 35 -1.34 -7.91 0.79
CA VAL A 35 -0.42 -8.64 -0.09
C VAL A 35 0.41 -9.62 0.74
N ALA A 36 0.42 -10.87 0.32
CA ALA A 36 1.31 -11.90 0.84
C ALA A 36 2.34 -12.29 -0.23
N GLY A 37 3.52 -12.72 0.17
CA GLY A 37 4.52 -13.10 -0.82
C GLY A 37 5.83 -13.59 -0.25
N LYS A 38 6.73 -14.03 -1.16
CA LYS A 38 8.05 -14.56 -0.82
C LYS A 38 9.08 -14.13 -1.86
N THR A 39 10.23 -13.68 -1.36
CA THR A 39 11.42 -13.40 -2.15
C THR A 39 12.15 -14.68 -2.53
N GLY A 40 12.78 -14.70 -3.68
CA GLY A 40 13.77 -15.68 -4.08
C GLY A 40 15.06 -14.99 -4.54
N THR A 41 16.20 -15.55 -4.18
CA THR A 41 17.52 -15.14 -4.66
C THR A 41 18.38 -16.40 -4.74
N SER A 42 18.77 -16.76 -5.95
CA SER A 42 19.58 -17.95 -6.22
C SER A 42 20.83 -17.57 -6.98
N GLU A 43 21.97 -18.06 -6.54
CA GLU A 43 23.26 -17.91 -7.21
C GLU A 43 23.41 -18.96 -8.32
N LYS A 44 23.94 -18.58 -9.48
CA LYS A 44 24.19 -19.49 -10.61
C LYS A 44 25.49 -20.24 -10.42
N VAL A 45 25.41 -21.47 -9.90
CA VAL A 45 26.54 -22.30 -9.50
C VAL A 45 27.47 -22.68 -10.68
N ALA A 46 26.94 -22.78 -11.90
CA ALA A 46 27.72 -23.22 -13.07
C ALA A 46 28.83 -22.25 -13.50
N GLN A 47 28.79 -21.00 -13.06
CA GLN A 47 29.80 -19.98 -13.42
C GLN A 47 30.89 -19.80 -12.37
N ASP A 48 30.67 -20.23 -11.12
CA ASP A 48 31.67 -20.19 -10.05
C ASP A 48 32.87 -21.12 -10.34
N ALA A 49 32.63 -22.22 -11.03
CA ALA A 49 33.68 -23.19 -11.42
C ALA A 49 34.76 -22.59 -12.35
N ALA A 50 34.49 -21.48 -13.03
CA ALA A 50 35.39 -20.80 -13.95
C ALA A 50 36.04 -19.52 -13.36
N GLY A 51 35.82 -19.20 -12.08
CA GLY A 51 36.34 -17.98 -11.44
C GLY A 51 35.71 -16.67 -11.96
N GLY A 52 34.52 -16.75 -12.55
CA GLY A 52 33.77 -15.60 -13.08
C GLY A 52 33.04 -14.77 -12.03
N LYS A 53 32.43 -13.67 -12.47
CA LYS A 53 31.58 -12.82 -11.63
C LYS A 53 30.33 -13.60 -11.23
N LYS A 54 29.97 -13.54 -9.94
CA LYS A 54 28.74 -14.16 -9.43
C LYS A 54 27.50 -13.59 -10.12
N GLU A 55 26.68 -14.45 -10.67
CA GLU A 55 25.40 -14.11 -11.27
C GLU A 55 24.24 -14.67 -10.44
N TYR A 56 23.14 -13.96 -10.45
CA TYR A 56 21.97 -14.29 -9.64
C TYR A 56 20.71 -14.36 -10.48
N ILE A 57 19.79 -15.24 -10.06
CA ILE A 57 18.39 -15.19 -10.44
C ILE A 57 17.64 -14.67 -9.22
N VAL A 58 16.95 -13.54 -9.36
CA VAL A 58 16.14 -12.97 -8.29
C VAL A 58 14.66 -13.03 -8.67
N SER A 59 13.80 -13.26 -7.68
CA SER A 59 12.37 -13.35 -7.91
C SER A 59 11.57 -12.86 -6.72
N PHE A 60 10.31 -12.54 -6.97
CA PHE A 60 9.31 -12.37 -5.96
C PHE A 60 7.97 -12.92 -6.48
N VAL A 61 7.35 -13.80 -5.71
CA VAL A 61 5.97 -14.21 -5.89
C VAL A 61 5.12 -13.47 -4.87
N GLY A 62 4.10 -12.78 -5.35
CA GLY A 62 3.11 -12.10 -4.51
C GLY A 62 1.70 -12.50 -4.91
N TYR A 63 0.79 -12.52 -3.96
CA TYR A 63 -0.63 -12.74 -4.20
C TYR A 63 -1.47 -11.89 -3.24
N ALA A 64 -2.68 -11.58 -3.65
CA ALA A 64 -3.58 -10.75 -2.87
C ALA A 64 -5.06 -11.00 -3.22
N PRO A 65 -5.97 -10.77 -2.23
CA PRO A 65 -5.72 -10.65 -0.79
C PRO A 65 -5.21 -11.96 -0.17
N ALA A 66 -4.44 -11.93 0.92
CA ALA A 66 -3.82 -13.11 1.51
C ALA A 66 -4.83 -14.17 1.99
N ASP A 67 -5.99 -13.72 2.51
CA ASP A 67 -7.06 -14.56 3.03
C ASP A 67 -8.02 -15.10 1.96
N ASN A 68 -8.11 -14.43 0.81
CA ASN A 68 -8.94 -14.83 -0.33
C ASN A 68 -8.26 -14.44 -1.66
N PRO A 69 -7.20 -15.14 -2.08
CA PRO A 69 -6.39 -14.77 -3.23
C PRO A 69 -7.18 -14.68 -4.53
N GLN A 70 -7.13 -13.52 -5.18
CA GLN A 70 -7.74 -13.26 -6.48
C GLN A 70 -6.69 -13.19 -7.59
N VAL A 71 -5.48 -12.78 -7.25
CA VAL A 71 -4.36 -12.61 -8.19
C VAL A 71 -3.10 -13.19 -7.57
N VAL A 72 -2.32 -13.91 -8.37
CA VAL A 72 -0.92 -14.26 -8.10
C VAL A 72 -0.06 -13.66 -9.18
N CYS A 73 1.04 -13.02 -8.79
CA CYS A 73 2.02 -12.42 -9.68
C CYS A 73 3.42 -12.91 -9.33
N LEU A 74 4.15 -13.41 -10.33
CA LEU A 74 5.55 -13.79 -10.21
C LEU A 74 6.38 -12.92 -11.14
N ILE A 75 7.38 -12.25 -10.58
CA ILE A 75 8.46 -11.60 -11.34
C ILE A 75 9.75 -12.35 -11.09
N LEU A 76 10.44 -12.70 -12.17
CA LEU A 76 11.75 -13.32 -12.17
C LEU A 76 12.69 -12.48 -13.05
N MET A 77 13.87 -12.20 -12.55
CA MET A 77 14.92 -11.47 -13.27
C MET A 77 16.17 -12.34 -13.28
N ASP A 78 16.63 -12.68 -14.48
CA ASP A 78 17.85 -13.43 -14.69
C ASP A 78 19.03 -12.47 -14.89
N THR A 79 20.07 -12.64 -14.09
CA THR A 79 21.31 -11.86 -14.15
C THR A 79 21.05 -10.34 -14.18
N PRO A 80 20.32 -9.77 -13.20
CA PRO A 80 20.07 -8.34 -13.17
C PRO A 80 21.37 -7.56 -12.99
N SER A 81 21.48 -6.39 -13.67
CA SER A 81 22.62 -5.50 -13.52
C SER A 81 22.65 -4.83 -12.15
N ASN A 82 23.83 -4.61 -11.60
CA ASN A 82 24.08 -3.81 -10.40
C ASN A 82 24.54 -2.37 -10.70
N GLU A 83 24.54 -1.94 -11.96
CA GLU A 83 24.96 -0.60 -12.38
C GLU A 83 24.12 0.51 -11.76
N THR A 84 22.87 0.21 -11.40
CA THR A 84 21.96 1.15 -10.72
C THR A 84 22.28 1.35 -9.23
N GLY A 85 23.24 0.59 -8.67
CA GLY A 85 23.53 0.58 -7.23
C GLY A 85 22.49 -0.13 -6.36
N ILE A 86 21.43 -0.71 -6.94
CA ILE A 86 20.42 -1.47 -6.20
C ILE A 86 21.00 -2.83 -5.81
N TYR A 87 20.86 -3.20 -4.53
CA TYR A 87 21.29 -4.50 -4.04
C TYR A 87 20.54 -5.63 -4.75
N ILE A 88 21.28 -6.59 -5.33
CA ILE A 88 20.70 -7.70 -6.09
C ILE A 88 19.97 -8.66 -5.14
N SER A 89 18.65 -8.53 -5.06
CA SER A 89 17.77 -9.42 -4.33
C SER A 89 16.33 -9.33 -4.84
N GLY A 90 15.56 -10.40 -4.64
CA GLY A 90 14.13 -10.41 -5.01
C GLY A 90 13.33 -9.33 -4.29
N GLY A 91 13.67 -9.00 -3.04
CA GLY A 91 13.01 -7.97 -2.25
C GLY A 91 13.26 -6.54 -2.74
N GLN A 92 14.44 -6.26 -3.31
CA GLN A 92 14.79 -4.92 -3.80
C GLN A 92 14.43 -4.71 -5.27
N MET A 93 14.50 -5.75 -6.08
CA MET A 93 14.32 -5.63 -7.53
C MET A 93 12.96 -6.14 -8.02
N ALA A 94 12.51 -7.31 -7.59
CA ALA A 94 11.29 -7.94 -8.08
C ALA A 94 10.03 -7.54 -7.26
N ALA A 95 10.15 -7.43 -5.93
CA ALA A 95 9.02 -7.10 -5.06
C ALA A 95 8.35 -5.75 -5.40
N PRO A 96 9.08 -4.63 -5.65
CA PRO A 96 8.43 -3.36 -6.01
C PRO A 96 7.69 -3.42 -7.34
N VAL A 97 8.11 -4.27 -8.28
CA VAL A 97 7.40 -4.48 -9.56
C VAL A 97 6.08 -5.20 -9.31
N VAL A 98 6.10 -6.28 -8.50
CA VAL A 98 4.88 -7.00 -8.11
C VAL A 98 3.91 -6.08 -7.37
N GLY A 99 4.41 -5.25 -6.43
CA GLY A 99 3.57 -4.29 -5.70
C GLY A 99 2.85 -3.31 -6.63
N ARG A 100 3.54 -2.76 -7.62
CA ARG A 100 2.92 -1.88 -8.63
C ARG A 100 1.87 -2.60 -9.46
N ILE A 101 2.17 -3.80 -9.95
CA ILE A 101 1.21 -4.60 -10.73
C ILE A 101 -0.04 -4.91 -9.91
N LEU A 102 0.12 -5.39 -8.67
CA LEU A 102 -1.02 -5.68 -7.80
C LEU A 102 -1.83 -4.43 -7.47
N GLY A 103 -1.16 -3.29 -7.23
CA GLY A 103 -1.81 -2.01 -6.97
C GLY A 103 -2.68 -1.50 -8.13
N GLU A 104 -2.37 -1.87 -9.35
CA GLU A 104 -3.16 -1.51 -10.54
C GLU A 104 -4.22 -2.58 -10.89
N VAL A 105 -3.86 -3.86 -10.78
CA VAL A 105 -4.73 -4.97 -11.21
C VAL A 105 -5.88 -5.22 -10.22
N LEU A 106 -5.62 -5.14 -8.91
CA LEU A 106 -6.65 -5.43 -7.90
C LEU A 106 -7.85 -4.47 -7.98
N PRO A 107 -7.66 -3.13 -8.05
CA PRO A 107 -8.77 -2.20 -8.29
C PRO A 107 -9.48 -2.45 -9.63
N TYR A 108 -8.72 -2.74 -10.69
CA TYR A 108 -9.27 -3.05 -12.01
C TYR A 108 -10.22 -4.28 -11.98
N LEU A 109 -9.89 -5.28 -11.18
CA LEU A 109 -10.72 -6.47 -10.96
C LEU A 109 -11.88 -6.23 -9.97
N GLY A 110 -12.02 -5.01 -9.44
CA GLY A 110 -13.08 -4.66 -8.48
C GLY A 110 -12.81 -5.17 -7.06
N VAL A 111 -11.59 -5.62 -6.75
CA VAL A 111 -11.22 -6.01 -5.39
C VAL A 111 -11.17 -4.74 -4.53
N GLN A 112 -12.02 -4.71 -3.48
CA GLN A 112 -12.08 -3.55 -2.59
C GLN A 112 -10.96 -3.59 -1.56
N PRO A 113 -10.25 -2.47 -1.32
CA PRO A 113 -9.25 -2.40 -0.27
C PRO A 113 -9.90 -2.46 1.11
N ARG A 114 -9.25 -3.12 2.06
CA ARG A 114 -9.63 -3.21 3.48
C ARG A 114 -8.51 -2.63 4.31
N TYR A 115 -8.67 -1.38 4.74
CA TYR A 115 -7.65 -0.67 5.49
C TYR A 115 -7.71 -1.01 6.97
N SER A 116 -6.56 -1.27 7.59
CA SER A 116 -6.39 -1.28 9.04
C SER A 116 -6.34 0.16 9.58
N GLU A 117 -6.53 0.34 10.90
CA GLU A 117 -6.39 1.66 11.54
C GLU A 117 -5.04 2.34 11.25
N ALA A 118 -3.96 1.55 11.16
CA ALA A 118 -2.63 2.06 10.82
C ALA A 118 -2.52 2.54 9.37
N GLU A 119 -3.37 2.04 8.49
CA GLU A 119 -3.41 2.36 7.06
C GLU A 119 -4.40 3.47 6.72
N GLU A 120 -5.26 3.89 7.64
CA GLU A 120 -6.24 4.96 7.40
C GLU A 120 -5.59 6.24 6.83
N LYS A 121 -4.34 6.52 7.18
CA LYS A 121 -3.55 7.64 6.64
C LYS A 121 -3.31 7.57 5.13
N TYR A 122 -3.46 6.39 4.50
CA TYR A 122 -3.31 6.21 3.05
C TYR A 122 -4.64 6.32 2.31
N ILE A 123 -5.77 6.50 3.03
CA ILE A 123 -7.07 6.63 2.41
C ILE A 123 -7.26 8.08 1.98
N ASP A 124 -7.38 8.30 0.68
CA ASP A 124 -7.77 9.61 0.17
C ASP A 124 -9.24 9.91 0.46
N ARG A 125 -9.52 11.11 0.94
CA ARG A 125 -10.84 11.58 1.33
C ARG A 125 -11.23 12.81 0.52
N ALA A 126 -12.44 12.81 -0.03
CA ALA A 126 -12.99 14.00 -0.66
C ALA A 126 -13.54 14.96 0.41
N VAL A 127 -13.13 16.21 0.35
CA VAL A 127 -13.63 17.26 1.27
C VAL A 127 -15.11 17.54 0.98
N PRO A 128 -16.01 17.37 1.95
CA PRO A 128 -17.45 17.61 1.76
C PRO A 128 -17.76 19.10 1.59
N PRO A 129 -18.93 19.47 1.01
CA PRO A 129 -19.39 20.85 0.94
C PRO A 129 -19.85 21.33 2.33
N LEU A 130 -19.27 22.42 2.84
CA LEU A 130 -19.54 22.94 4.17
C LEU A 130 -20.25 24.32 4.15
N THR A 131 -20.11 25.09 3.07
CA THR A 131 -20.67 26.41 2.94
C THR A 131 -22.21 26.42 3.17
N GLY A 132 -22.71 27.35 3.99
CA GLY A 132 -24.11 27.47 4.34
C GLY A 132 -24.56 26.56 5.49
N LYS A 133 -23.67 25.75 6.08
CA LYS A 133 -23.94 24.91 7.26
C LYS A 133 -23.54 25.63 8.54
N THR A 134 -24.06 25.15 9.68
CA THR A 134 -23.54 25.61 10.98
C THR A 134 -22.16 25.05 11.24
N PRO A 135 -21.34 25.66 12.11
CA PRO A 135 -20.02 25.12 12.51
C PRO A 135 -20.11 23.70 13.05
N GLU A 136 -21.14 23.36 13.82
CA GLU A 136 -21.35 22.03 14.40
C GLU A 136 -21.64 21.00 13.30
N GLU A 137 -22.49 21.34 12.34
CA GLU A 137 -22.76 20.47 11.18
C GLU A 137 -21.52 20.26 10.33
N ALA A 138 -20.70 21.30 10.13
CA ALA A 138 -19.45 21.21 9.39
C ALA A 138 -18.44 20.27 10.08
N VAL A 139 -18.26 20.41 11.40
CA VAL A 139 -17.40 19.51 12.20
C VAL A 139 -17.88 18.07 12.11
N LYS A 140 -19.20 17.84 12.21
CA LYS A 140 -19.77 16.49 12.09
C LYS A 140 -19.49 15.88 10.72
N LEU A 141 -19.74 16.60 9.64
CA LEU A 141 -19.50 16.14 8.27
C LEU A 141 -18.03 15.83 7.99
N LEU A 142 -17.12 16.68 8.48
CA LEU A 142 -15.69 16.44 8.33
C LEU A 142 -15.26 15.19 9.08
N ARG A 143 -15.75 15.00 10.32
CA ARG A 143 -15.45 13.79 11.10
C ARG A 143 -15.99 12.53 10.41
N GLU A 144 -17.20 12.55 9.87
CA GLU A 144 -17.80 11.45 9.12
C GLU A 144 -17.01 11.14 7.83
N ALA A 145 -16.40 12.19 7.24
CA ALA A 145 -15.48 12.04 6.10
C ALA A 145 -14.06 11.62 6.50
N GLY A 146 -13.76 11.38 7.79
CA GLY A 146 -12.41 11.04 8.26
C GLY A 146 -11.43 12.21 8.19
N LEU A 147 -11.92 13.46 8.29
CA LEU A 147 -11.14 14.70 8.25
C LEU A 147 -11.24 15.45 9.58
N ALA A 148 -10.25 16.29 9.88
CA ALA A 148 -10.27 17.17 11.02
C ALA A 148 -10.82 18.56 10.63
N ALA A 149 -11.42 19.27 11.58
CA ALA A 149 -11.92 20.62 11.39
C ALA A 149 -11.12 21.62 12.23
N ARG A 150 -10.91 22.82 11.68
CA ARG A 150 -10.44 23.99 12.42
C ARG A 150 -11.32 25.17 12.04
N ILE A 151 -12.10 25.67 13.02
CA ILE A 151 -12.99 26.82 12.82
C ILE A 151 -12.19 28.11 12.93
N GLU A 152 -12.36 29.00 11.97
CA GLU A 152 -11.79 30.34 11.91
C GLU A 152 -12.92 31.35 11.77
N GLY A 153 -13.15 32.13 12.80
CA GLY A 153 -14.24 33.11 12.92
C GLY A 153 -15.18 32.79 14.09
N THR A 154 -16.23 33.58 14.21
CA THR A 154 -17.26 33.49 15.27
C THR A 154 -18.68 33.57 14.72
N GLY A 155 -18.87 33.44 13.42
CA GLY A 155 -20.17 33.47 12.75
C GLY A 155 -20.94 32.16 12.93
N ASP A 156 -22.25 32.23 12.80
CA ASP A 156 -23.17 31.10 12.95
C ASP A 156 -23.26 30.22 11.68
N ILE A 157 -22.71 30.69 10.57
CA ILE A 157 -22.79 30.01 9.28
C ILE A 157 -21.43 30.00 8.61
N VAL A 158 -21.06 28.82 8.03
CA VAL A 158 -19.84 28.63 7.25
C VAL A 158 -19.94 29.43 5.95
N THR A 159 -19.01 30.35 5.77
CA THR A 159 -18.89 31.20 4.57
C THR A 159 -17.91 30.68 3.57
N GLY A 160 -16.90 29.89 4.05
CA GLY A 160 -15.84 29.30 3.21
C GLY A 160 -15.14 28.11 3.85
N GLN A 161 -14.35 27.41 3.06
CA GLN A 161 -13.54 26.29 3.50
C GLN A 161 -12.25 26.14 2.68
N LEU A 162 -11.18 25.62 3.30
CA LEU A 162 -9.92 25.32 2.63
C LEU A 162 -9.31 24.01 3.23
N PRO A 163 -9.06 22.98 2.44
CA PRO A 163 -9.28 22.84 0.98
C PRO A 163 -10.76 22.96 0.57
N GLY A 164 -10.98 23.28 -0.70
CA GLY A 164 -12.33 23.45 -1.27
C GLY A 164 -13.11 22.12 -1.35
N LYS A 165 -14.42 22.20 -1.52
CA LYS A 165 -15.29 21.02 -1.73
C LYS A 165 -14.80 20.17 -2.89
N GLY A 166 -14.82 18.85 -2.72
CA GLY A 166 -14.41 17.87 -3.74
C GLY A 166 -12.89 17.71 -3.88
N THR A 167 -12.07 18.53 -3.20
CA THR A 167 -10.62 18.31 -3.16
C THR A 167 -10.33 16.98 -2.47
N VAL A 168 -9.52 16.13 -3.11
CA VAL A 168 -9.07 14.86 -2.55
C VAL A 168 -7.82 15.11 -1.70
N VAL A 169 -7.87 14.69 -0.45
CA VAL A 169 -6.81 14.90 0.55
C VAL A 169 -6.60 13.62 1.37
N ALA A 170 -5.44 13.49 1.99
CA ALA A 170 -5.18 12.36 2.89
C ALA A 170 -6.12 12.35 4.10
N SER A 171 -6.50 11.16 4.58
CA SER A 171 -7.26 10.99 5.82
C SER A 171 -6.62 11.74 6.98
N GLY A 172 -7.43 12.33 7.85
CA GLY A 172 -6.98 13.16 8.97
C GLY A 172 -6.54 14.57 8.61
N THR A 173 -6.54 14.96 7.32
CA THR A 173 -6.23 16.35 6.91
C THR A 173 -7.16 17.34 7.61
N THR A 174 -6.58 18.43 8.15
CA THR A 174 -7.35 19.50 8.76
C THR A 174 -7.90 20.43 7.68
N VAL A 175 -9.23 20.61 7.69
CA VAL A 175 -9.94 21.59 6.85
C VAL A 175 -10.20 22.85 7.66
N LEU A 176 -9.74 23.99 7.15
CA LEU A 176 -10.09 25.30 7.70
C LEU A 176 -11.52 25.63 7.30
N VAL A 177 -12.33 26.02 8.27
CA VAL A 177 -13.76 26.34 8.12
C VAL A 177 -13.94 27.79 8.54
N TYR A 178 -14.24 28.66 7.59
CA TYR A 178 -14.43 30.10 7.84
C TYR A 178 -15.90 30.37 8.13
N THR A 179 -16.17 31.09 9.22
CA THR A 179 -17.51 31.48 9.65
C THR A 179 -17.70 33.00 9.71
#